data_b6f10a258f877c6bf4ee7722dcd20720
#
_entry.id   b6f10a258f877c6bf4ee7722dcd20720
#
_cell.length_a   1.000
_cell.length_b   1.000
_cell.length_c   1.000
_cell.angle_alpha   90.00
_cell.angle_beta   90.00
_cell.angle_gamma   90.00
#
_symmetry.space_group_name_H-M   'P 1'
#
loop_
_entity.id
_entity.type
_entity.pdbx_description
1 polymer ?
#
loop_
_entity_poly.entity_id
_entity_poly.type
_entity_poly.pdbx_seq_one_letter_code
_entity_poly.pdbx_strand_id
1 'polypeptide(L)'
;YAGVFFQGVGKTSVNLKANTSYFVPFANGKDQSSARVQAADHWTASDPNNMNVLYPRLHTNEYSNNTLNSTWWYRDGSFLRLKNVELGYQFDKKLVQRWKMQNLRIYVQGSNLAVWDHVKMWDPEIGNSGARYPINATWTFGLDVTF
;
A
#
# COMPACT_ATOMS: atom_id res chain seq x y z
N TYR A 1 -11.63 26.87 -1.85
CA TYR A 1 -10.74 26.17 -2.78
C TYR A 1 -10.76 24.67 -2.48
N ALA A 2 -10.43 23.89 -3.48
CA ALA A 2 -10.25 22.45 -3.35
C ALA A 2 -9.04 22.03 -4.17
N GLY A 3 -8.26 21.08 -3.66
CA GLY A 3 -7.10 20.51 -4.33
C GLY A 3 -7.11 19.00 -4.22
N VAL A 4 -6.70 18.32 -5.30
CA VAL A 4 -6.55 16.86 -5.32
C VAL A 4 -5.23 16.54 -6.01
N PHE A 5 -4.44 15.65 -5.41
CA PHE A 5 -3.18 15.21 -5.97
C PHE A 5 -3.09 13.69 -6.00
N PHE A 6 -2.80 13.16 -7.18
CA PHE A 6 -2.53 11.75 -7.40
C PHE A 6 -1.05 11.52 -7.65
N GLN A 7 -0.55 10.40 -7.16
CA GLN A 7 0.79 9.91 -7.42
C GLN A 7 0.70 8.47 -7.92
N GLY A 8 1.47 8.12 -8.93
CA GLY A 8 1.47 6.75 -9.44
C GLY A 8 2.79 6.38 -10.11
N VAL A 9 3.00 5.09 -10.24
CA VAL A 9 4.11 4.50 -10.98
C VAL A 9 3.55 3.43 -11.90
N GLY A 10 3.94 3.46 -13.16
CA GLY A 10 3.59 2.45 -14.16
C GLY A 10 4.81 1.69 -14.66
N LYS A 11 4.60 0.54 -15.29
CA LYS A 11 5.63 -0.31 -15.90
C LYS A 11 6.77 -0.68 -14.95
N THR A 12 6.43 -1.00 -13.69
CA THR A 12 7.38 -1.49 -12.70
C THR A 12 7.01 -2.90 -12.26
N SER A 13 7.98 -3.64 -11.77
CA SER A 13 7.77 -4.97 -11.22
C SER A 13 8.26 -5.08 -9.78
N VAL A 14 7.57 -5.88 -9.00
CA VAL A 14 7.92 -6.17 -7.61
C VAL A 14 8.24 -7.65 -7.49
N ASN A 15 9.37 -7.97 -6.86
CA ASN A 15 9.75 -9.34 -6.55
C ASN A 15 9.23 -9.73 -5.16
N LEU A 16 8.21 -10.58 -5.11
CA LEU A 16 7.61 -11.06 -3.87
C LEU A 16 8.57 -11.84 -2.98
N LYS A 17 9.59 -12.45 -3.58
CA LYS A 17 10.59 -13.25 -2.88
C LYS A 17 11.71 -12.40 -2.25
N ALA A 18 11.80 -11.11 -2.54
CA ALA A 18 12.88 -10.25 -2.02
C ALA A 18 12.97 -10.23 -0.48
N ASN A 19 11.87 -10.54 0.21
CA ASN A 19 11.81 -10.75 1.65
C ASN A 19 11.36 -12.18 1.99
N THR A 20 12.13 -13.16 1.59
CA THR A 20 11.83 -14.60 1.68
C THR A 20 11.32 -15.01 3.06
N SER A 21 12.00 -14.60 4.13
CA SER A 21 11.63 -14.94 5.51
C SER A 21 10.24 -14.46 5.94
N TYR A 22 9.67 -13.48 5.26
CA TYR A 22 8.38 -12.91 5.62
C TYR A 22 7.24 -13.35 4.71
N PHE A 23 7.52 -13.61 3.42
CA PHE A 23 6.47 -13.78 2.42
C PHE A 23 6.43 -15.16 1.78
N VAL A 24 7.53 -15.89 1.78
CA VAL A 24 7.55 -17.28 1.32
C VAL A 24 7.12 -18.19 2.48
N PRO A 25 5.98 -18.91 2.36
CA PRO A 25 5.53 -19.80 3.41
C PRO A 25 6.58 -20.86 3.74
N PHE A 26 6.84 -21.07 5.04
CA PHE A 26 7.78 -22.07 5.56
C PHE A 26 9.23 -21.92 5.06
N ALA A 27 9.64 -20.72 4.66
CA ALA A 27 11.00 -20.47 4.15
C ALA A 27 12.12 -20.88 5.09
N ASN A 28 11.89 -20.79 6.42
CA ASN A 28 12.84 -21.20 7.45
C ASN A 28 12.49 -22.56 8.08
N GLY A 29 11.68 -23.37 7.40
CA GLY A 29 11.17 -24.64 7.91
C GLY A 29 9.92 -24.49 8.80
N LYS A 30 9.25 -25.60 9.07
CA LYS A 30 7.97 -25.66 9.78
C LYS A 30 8.02 -25.12 11.22
N ASP A 31 9.19 -25.17 11.84
CA ASP A 31 9.36 -24.84 13.25
C ASP A 31 9.74 -23.37 13.47
N GLN A 32 10.10 -22.64 12.41
CA GLN A 32 10.60 -21.26 12.50
C GLN A 32 9.77 -20.24 11.73
N SER A 33 8.85 -20.67 10.89
CA SER A 33 7.99 -19.78 10.14
C SER A 33 6.56 -20.28 10.08
N SER A 34 5.63 -19.34 10.24
CA SER A 34 4.20 -19.58 10.08
C SER A 34 3.73 -19.15 8.69
N ALA A 35 2.70 -19.83 8.19
CA ALA A 35 2.01 -19.39 6.99
C ALA A 35 1.13 -18.18 7.29
N ARG A 36 1.12 -17.20 6.40
CA ARG A 36 0.18 -16.09 6.44
C ARG A 36 -1.14 -16.48 5.79
N VAL A 37 -2.19 -15.70 6.01
CA VAL A 37 -3.52 -15.92 5.40
C VAL A 37 -3.43 -16.02 3.88
N GLN A 38 -2.57 -15.23 3.25
CA GLN A 38 -2.32 -15.26 1.81
C GLN A 38 -1.82 -16.62 1.30
N ALA A 39 -1.22 -17.44 2.15
CA ALA A 39 -0.78 -18.78 1.79
C ALA A 39 -1.93 -19.76 1.51
N ALA A 40 -3.17 -19.38 1.83
CA ALA A 40 -4.36 -20.13 1.41
C ALA A 40 -4.51 -20.14 -0.13
N ASP A 41 -4.03 -19.10 -0.79
CA ASP A 41 -4.01 -19.00 -2.26
C ASP A 41 -2.73 -19.67 -2.81
N HIS A 42 -2.76 -20.99 -2.91
CA HIS A 42 -1.64 -21.78 -3.39
C HIS A 42 -2.11 -22.91 -4.33
N TRP A 43 -1.20 -23.41 -5.13
CA TRP A 43 -1.46 -24.57 -6.00
C TRP A 43 -1.80 -25.82 -5.18
N THR A 44 -2.85 -26.52 -5.60
CA THR A 44 -3.31 -27.78 -4.98
C THR A 44 -3.46 -28.90 -6.00
N ALA A 45 -3.29 -30.14 -5.55
CA ALA A 45 -3.47 -31.30 -6.41
C ALA A 45 -4.95 -31.58 -6.76
N SER A 46 -5.90 -30.96 -6.06
CA SER A 46 -7.33 -31.04 -6.38
C SER A 46 -7.73 -30.24 -7.61
N ASP A 47 -6.93 -29.18 -7.93
CA ASP A 47 -7.11 -28.36 -9.12
C ASP A 47 -5.74 -28.09 -9.80
N PRO A 48 -5.17 -29.13 -10.45
CA PRO A 48 -3.77 -29.05 -10.93
C PRO A 48 -3.57 -28.09 -12.10
N ASN A 49 -4.63 -27.71 -12.80
CA ASN A 49 -4.57 -26.81 -13.95
C ASN A 49 -4.67 -25.32 -13.57
N ASN A 50 -5.02 -25.03 -12.32
CA ASN A 50 -5.09 -23.65 -11.85
C ASN A 50 -3.70 -23.09 -11.55
N MET A 51 -3.18 -22.35 -12.51
CA MET A 51 -1.91 -21.62 -12.37
C MET A 51 -2.10 -20.17 -11.91
N ASN A 52 -3.33 -19.70 -11.78
CA ASN A 52 -3.65 -18.35 -11.30
C ASN A 52 -3.75 -18.34 -9.77
N VAL A 53 -2.68 -18.69 -9.11
CA VAL A 53 -2.54 -18.73 -7.65
C VAL A 53 -1.31 -17.92 -7.21
N LEU A 54 -1.32 -17.46 -5.97
CA LEU A 54 -0.24 -16.62 -5.44
C LEU A 54 1.04 -17.42 -5.16
N TYR A 55 0.89 -18.64 -4.60
CA TYR A 55 2.02 -19.48 -4.23
C TYR A 55 2.02 -20.82 -5.00
N PRO A 56 3.20 -21.38 -5.27
CA PRO A 56 3.31 -22.76 -5.74
C PRO A 56 2.83 -23.73 -4.65
N ARG A 57 2.93 -25.03 -4.91
CA ARG A 57 2.62 -26.05 -3.91
C ARG A 57 3.37 -25.81 -2.61
N LEU A 58 2.65 -25.79 -1.50
CA LEU A 58 3.26 -25.60 -0.18
C LEU A 58 3.93 -26.91 0.30
N HIS A 59 5.04 -26.73 1.01
CA HIS A 59 5.79 -27.79 1.67
C HIS A 59 6.08 -27.37 3.10
N THR A 60 6.12 -28.33 4.02
CA THR A 60 6.43 -28.07 5.43
C THR A 60 7.90 -27.67 5.68
N ASN A 61 8.77 -27.99 4.73
CA ASN A 61 10.16 -27.54 4.70
C ASN A 61 10.38 -26.77 3.40
N GLU A 62 11.42 -25.94 3.37
CA GLU A 62 11.80 -25.26 2.15
C GLU A 62 12.05 -26.27 1.02
N TYR A 63 11.33 -26.09 -0.07
CA TYR A 63 11.56 -26.84 -1.30
C TYR A 63 12.35 -25.94 -2.25
N SER A 64 13.64 -26.21 -2.38
CA SER A 64 14.60 -25.35 -3.06
C SER A 64 14.19 -24.96 -4.48
N ASN A 65 13.52 -25.85 -5.21
CA ASN A 65 13.05 -25.53 -6.57
C ASN A 65 11.99 -24.42 -6.57
N ASN A 66 11.10 -24.39 -5.58
CA ASN A 66 10.08 -23.35 -5.47
C ASN A 66 10.65 -21.99 -5.06
N THR A 67 11.86 -21.96 -4.49
CA THR A 67 12.53 -20.75 -4.05
C THR A 67 13.59 -20.24 -5.02
N LEU A 68 13.76 -20.89 -6.19
CA LEU A 68 14.61 -20.37 -7.26
C LEU A 68 14.05 -19.05 -7.82
N ASN A 69 14.94 -18.20 -8.32
CA ASN A 69 14.53 -16.99 -9.02
C ASN A 69 13.80 -17.36 -10.30
N SER A 70 12.57 -16.91 -10.44
CA SER A 70 11.73 -17.20 -11.60
C SER A 70 10.74 -16.06 -11.80
N THR A 71 10.10 -16.01 -12.96
CA THR A 71 9.03 -15.07 -13.29
C THR A 71 7.81 -15.24 -12.39
N TRP A 72 7.65 -16.39 -11.75
CA TRP A 72 6.60 -16.64 -10.76
C TRP A 72 6.56 -15.60 -9.63
N TRP A 73 7.71 -15.17 -9.16
CA TRP A 73 7.84 -14.24 -8.04
C TRP A 73 7.71 -12.78 -8.41
N TYR A 74 7.65 -12.45 -9.71
CA TYR A 74 7.46 -11.09 -10.14
C TYR A 74 5.99 -10.77 -10.35
N ARG A 75 5.56 -9.62 -9.87
CA ARG A 75 4.22 -9.08 -10.03
C ARG A 75 4.30 -7.67 -10.61
N ASP A 76 3.22 -7.25 -11.26
CA ASP A 76 3.05 -5.86 -11.65
C ASP A 76 3.06 -4.99 -10.39
N GLY A 77 4.03 -4.10 -10.30
CA GLY A 77 4.20 -3.15 -9.20
C GLY A 77 3.54 -1.81 -9.48
N SER A 78 2.81 -1.67 -10.59
CA SER A 78 2.12 -0.43 -10.94
C SER A 78 1.04 -0.09 -9.92
N PHE A 79 0.94 1.19 -9.59
CA PHE A 79 -0.09 1.67 -8.68
C PHE A 79 -0.48 3.12 -8.97
N LEU A 80 -1.65 3.51 -8.47
CA LEU A 80 -2.13 4.87 -8.40
C LEU A 80 -2.60 5.14 -6.97
N ARG A 81 -2.14 6.24 -6.38
CA ARG A 81 -2.52 6.66 -5.03
C ARG A 81 -3.18 8.03 -5.04
N LEU A 82 -4.28 8.17 -4.31
CA LEU A 82 -4.83 9.46 -3.94
C LEU A 82 -3.98 10.01 -2.78
N LYS A 83 -2.98 10.82 -3.14
CA LYS A 83 -1.92 11.24 -2.23
C LYS A 83 -2.36 12.35 -1.30
N ASN A 84 -3.03 13.38 -1.85
CA ASN A 84 -3.55 14.48 -1.07
C ASN A 84 -4.91 14.92 -1.60
N VAL A 85 -5.80 15.22 -0.66
CA VAL A 85 -7.05 15.93 -0.90
C VAL A 85 -7.09 17.08 0.10
N GLU A 86 -7.34 18.28 -0.37
CA GLU A 86 -7.50 19.46 0.47
C GLU A 86 -8.79 20.18 0.10
N LEU A 87 -9.55 20.53 1.11
CA LEU A 87 -10.72 21.39 0.99
C LEU A 87 -10.60 22.50 2.03
N GLY A 88 -10.63 23.75 1.58
CA GLY A 88 -10.51 24.89 2.46
C GLY A 88 -11.50 25.98 2.10
N TYR A 89 -11.95 26.68 3.13
CA TYR A 89 -12.82 27.85 3.01
C TYR A 89 -12.17 29.06 3.65
N GLN A 90 -12.02 30.11 2.87
CA GLN A 90 -11.54 31.40 3.34
C GLN A 90 -12.73 32.34 3.48
N PHE A 91 -12.91 32.87 4.68
CA PHE A 91 -14.02 33.77 4.97
C PHE A 91 -13.81 35.14 4.33
N ASP A 92 -14.91 35.79 3.96
CA ASP A 92 -14.90 37.12 3.39
C ASP A 92 -14.28 38.12 4.39
N LYS A 93 -13.40 39.01 3.88
CA LYS A 93 -12.73 40.03 4.69
C LYS A 93 -13.70 40.92 5.46
N LYS A 94 -14.84 41.29 4.86
CA LYS A 94 -15.86 42.12 5.51
C LYS A 94 -16.47 41.43 6.72
N LEU A 95 -16.61 40.10 6.68
CA LEU A 95 -17.15 39.33 7.78
C LEU A 95 -16.14 39.24 8.94
N VAL A 96 -14.89 38.88 8.63
CA VAL A 96 -13.86 38.67 9.66
C VAL A 96 -13.41 39.96 10.33
N GLN A 97 -13.46 41.10 9.63
CA GLN A 97 -13.18 42.42 10.20
C GLN A 97 -14.15 42.80 11.34
N ARG A 98 -15.40 42.33 11.31
CA ARG A 98 -16.34 42.52 12.42
C ARG A 98 -15.85 41.87 13.72
N TRP A 99 -15.03 40.82 13.61
CA TRP A 99 -14.41 40.12 14.74
C TRP A 99 -12.98 40.60 15.02
N LYS A 100 -12.59 41.76 14.45
CA LYS A 100 -11.22 42.33 14.58
C LYS A 100 -10.13 41.40 14.07
N MET A 101 -10.45 40.51 13.10
CA MET A 101 -9.51 39.66 12.42
C MET A 101 -9.22 40.20 11.02
N GLN A 102 -8.00 39.99 10.52
CA GLN A 102 -7.62 40.31 9.14
C GLN A 102 -7.90 39.15 8.19
N ASN A 103 -7.74 37.92 8.68
CA ASN A 103 -7.98 36.71 7.90
C ASN A 103 -8.49 35.57 8.77
N LEU A 104 -9.36 34.75 8.21
CA LEU A 104 -9.84 33.50 8.80
C LEU A 104 -10.00 32.47 7.69
N ARG A 105 -9.29 31.35 7.84
CA ARG A 105 -9.37 30.21 6.95
C ARG A 105 -9.55 28.92 7.76
N ILE A 106 -10.48 28.07 7.33
CA ILE A 106 -10.61 26.72 7.84
C ILE A 106 -10.28 25.73 6.70
N TYR A 107 -9.64 24.63 7.01
CA TYR A 107 -9.36 23.61 6.01
C TYR A 107 -9.35 22.20 6.60
N VAL A 108 -9.60 21.24 5.74
CA VAL A 108 -9.38 19.83 5.99
C VAL A 108 -8.47 19.28 4.90
N GLN A 109 -7.50 18.49 5.30
CA GLN A 109 -6.56 17.83 4.41
C GLN A 109 -6.54 16.34 4.74
N GLY A 110 -6.64 15.52 3.71
CA GLY A 110 -6.42 14.08 3.80
C GLY A 110 -5.18 13.70 3.03
N SER A 111 -4.34 12.82 3.59
CA SER A 111 -3.16 12.31 2.90
C SER A 111 -3.20 10.78 2.84
N ASN A 112 -2.73 10.22 1.71
CA ASN A 112 -2.66 8.77 1.44
C ASN A 112 -4.01 8.04 1.62
N LEU A 113 -5.10 8.64 1.13
CA LEU A 113 -6.46 8.19 1.42
C LEU A 113 -6.85 6.89 0.72
N ALA A 114 -6.32 6.64 -0.47
CA ALA A 114 -6.62 5.44 -1.24
C ALA A 114 -5.44 5.04 -2.12
N VAL A 115 -5.29 3.73 -2.34
CA VAL A 115 -4.33 3.17 -3.29
C VAL A 115 -5.01 2.09 -4.13
N TRP A 116 -4.73 2.12 -5.42
CA TRP A 116 -5.12 1.09 -6.39
C TRP A 116 -3.84 0.46 -6.93
N ASP A 117 -3.63 -0.82 -6.65
CA ASP A 117 -2.42 -1.56 -6.99
C ASP A 117 -2.71 -3.01 -7.39
N HIS A 118 -1.70 -3.68 -7.91
CA HIS A 118 -1.73 -5.10 -8.30
C HIS A 118 -0.98 -6.00 -7.31
N VAL A 119 -0.18 -5.45 -6.41
CA VAL A 119 0.62 -6.22 -5.45
C VAL A 119 -0.25 -6.86 -4.38
N LYS A 120 -1.17 -6.11 -3.79
CA LYS A 120 -2.19 -6.53 -2.79
C LYS A 120 -1.66 -7.28 -1.55
N MET A 121 -0.36 -7.30 -1.34
CA MET A 121 0.29 -7.95 -0.20
C MET A 121 0.85 -6.93 0.79
N TRP A 122 1.36 -5.82 0.29
CA TRP A 122 1.87 -4.69 1.05
C TRP A 122 1.74 -3.40 0.24
N ASP A 123 2.07 -2.27 0.86
CA ASP A 123 2.01 -0.98 0.18
C ASP A 123 2.99 -0.93 -1.02
N PRO A 124 2.53 -0.64 -2.24
CA PRO A 124 3.36 -0.70 -3.44
C PRO A 124 4.50 0.32 -3.44
N GLU A 125 4.41 1.43 -2.71
CA GLU A 125 5.52 2.40 -2.58
C GLU A 125 6.73 1.83 -1.82
N ILE A 126 6.53 0.77 -1.05
CA ILE A 126 7.62 0.07 -0.35
C ILE A 126 8.47 -0.77 -1.33
N GLY A 127 7.95 -1.06 -2.52
CA GLY A 127 8.62 -1.85 -3.54
C GLY A 127 8.96 -3.26 -3.06
N ASN A 128 10.21 -3.70 -3.26
CA ASN A 128 10.65 -5.04 -2.87
C ASN A 128 10.87 -5.22 -1.35
N SER A 129 10.66 -4.18 -0.55
CA SER A 129 10.98 -4.23 0.89
C SER A 129 9.88 -4.79 1.78
N GLY A 130 8.69 -5.06 1.26
CA GLY A 130 7.45 -5.63 1.86
C GLY A 130 7.25 -5.70 3.38
N ALA A 131 8.30 -5.86 4.16
CA ALA A 131 8.28 -5.96 5.61
C ALA A 131 8.52 -4.61 6.33
N ARG A 132 8.20 -3.50 5.71
CA ARG A 132 8.29 -2.17 6.30
C ARG A 132 6.94 -1.70 6.82
N TYR A 133 6.97 -0.63 7.61
CA TYR A 133 5.77 0.00 8.12
C TYR A 133 4.93 0.57 6.96
N PRO A 134 3.63 0.28 6.90
CA PRO A 134 2.76 0.78 5.83
C PRO A 134 2.58 2.29 5.93
N ILE A 135 2.33 2.92 4.80
CA ILE A 135 2.01 4.35 4.74
C ILE A 135 0.60 4.57 5.26
N ASN A 136 0.48 5.36 6.32
CA ASN A 136 -0.80 5.63 6.96
C ASN A 136 -1.61 6.68 6.20
N ALA A 137 -2.92 6.49 6.17
CA ALA A 137 -3.85 7.56 5.86
C ALA A 137 -3.95 8.52 7.04
N THR A 138 -3.90 9.83 6.77
CA THR A 138 -3.99 10.87 7.81
C THR A 138 -5.01 11.92 7.43
N TRP A 139 -5.69 12.46 8.46
CA TRP A 139 -6.58 13.59 8.32
C TRP A 139 -6.08 14.72 9.19
N THR A 140 -5.99 15.91 8.61
CA THR A 140 -5.57 17.13 9.30
C THR A 140 -6.68 18.16 9.19
N PHE A 141 -7.05 18.75 10.30
CA PHE A 141 -7.98 19.87 10.36
C PHE A 141 -7.21 21.09 10.81
N GLY A 142 -7.33 22.19 10.08
CA GLY A 142 -6.58 23.41 10.36
C GLY A 142 -7.47 24.64 10.39
N LEU A 143 -7.01 25.58 11.20
CA LEU A 143 -7.58 26.91 11.37
C LEU A 143 -6.45 27.95 11.32
N ASP A 144 -6.50 28.84 10.34
CA ASP A 144 -5.58 29.98 10.25
C ASP A 144 -6.32 31.27 10.61
N VAL A 145 -5.82 31.97 11.60
CA VAL A 145 -6.36 33.25 12.05
C VAL A 145 -5.25 34.28 12.07
N THR A 146 -5.51 35.46 11.47
CA THR A 146 -4.63 36.62 11.54
C THR A 146 -5.41 37.79 12.12
N PHE A 147 -4.85 38.44 13.12
CA PHE A 147 -5.41 39.60 13.81
C PHE A 147 -4.79 40.89 13.30
#